data_22dbb28448f9c796b444c592b6025f2f
#
_entry.id   22dbb28448f9c796b444c592b6025f2f
#
_cell.length_a   1.000
_cell.length_b   1.000
_cell.length_c   1.000
_cell.angle_alpha   90.00
_cell.angle_beta   90.00
_cell.angle_gamma   90.00
#
_symmetry.space_group_name_H-M   'P 1'
#
loop_
_entity.id
_entity.type
_entity.pdbx_description
1 polymer ?
#
loop_
_entity_poly.entity_id
_entity_poly.type
_entity_poly.pdbx_seq_one_letter_code
_entity_poly.pdbx_strand_id
1 'polypeptide(L)'
;YAVHALRAQEDKPYYTMIMKQFVENQPNLELKQLMIDKLLVENGEVVGVEAETGEIFEAKCVILATGTYLRGRIVYGQVNYECGPNGLRSANKLSGSLLEHGVELMRFKTGTPARLDARSLDYSKMEIQAGDDICRNFSFISDIKTREQIPCWLTYTNADTHKIIRD
;
A
#
# COMPACT_ATOMS: atom_id res chain seq x y z
N TYR A 1 0.61 -24.03 2.99
CA TYR A 1 0.02 -22.87 2.30
C TYR A 1 -0.16 -21.76 3.32
N ALA A 2 0.87 -20.91 3.46
CA ALA A 2 0.94 -19.92 4.54
C ALA A 2 -0.07 -18.76 4.35
N VAL A 3 -0.46 -18.44 3.11
CA VAL A 3 -1.40 -17.36 2.82
C VAL A 3 -2.33 -17.79 1.68
N HIS A 4 -3.54 -18.18 2.05
CA HIS A 4 -4.63 -18.41 1.10
C HIS A 4 -5.69 -17.31 1.31
N ALA A 5 -5.60 -16.25 0.53
CA ALA A 5 -6.53 -15.13 0.60
C ALA A 5 -7.02 -14.78 -0.81
N LEU A 6 -8.20 -14.19 -0.87
CA LEU A 6 -8.72 -13.64 -2.12
C LEU A 6 -7.79 -12.52 -2.58
N ARG A 7 -7.56 -12.46 -3.87
CA ARG A 7 -6.86 -11.37 -4.54
C ARG A 7 -7.66 -10.95 -5.76
N ALA A 8 -7.94 -9.67 -5.87
CA ALA A 8 -8.55 -9.09 -7.05
C ALA A 8 -7.60 -8.07 -7.68
N GLN A 9 -7.65 -7.96 -9.01
CA GLN A 9 -7.05 -6.86 -9.74
C GLN A 9 -8.16 -5.87 -10.06
N GLU A 10 -7.96 -4.64 -9.64
CA GLU A 10 -8.98 -3.61 -9.69
C GLU A 10 -8.58 -2.49 -10.64
N ASP A 11 -9.57 -1.81 -11.18
CA ASP A 11 -9.38 -0.50 -11.81
C ASP A 11 -8.97 0.50 -10.72
N LYS A 12 -7.67 0.84 -10.67
CA LYS A 12 -7.11 1.69 -9.62
C LYS A 12 -7.77 3.06 -9.52
N PRO A 13 -8.00 3.82 -10.61
CA PRO A 13 -8.72 5.09 -10.55
C PRO A 13 -10.13 4.95 -10.00
N TYR A 14 -10.87 3.97 -10.47
CA TYR A 14 -12.24 3.72 -10.02
C TYR A 14 -12.30 3.31 -8.54
N TYR A 15 -11.43 2.39 -8.11
CA TYR A 15 -11.31 1.99 -6.71
C TYR A 15 -11.01 3.19 -5.80
N THR A 16 -10.05 4.03 -6.20
CA THR A 16 -9.69 5.24 -5.44
C THR A 16 -10.87 6.20 -5.30
N MET A 17 -11.63 6.40 -6.37
CA MET A 17 -12.81 7.26 -6.35
C MET A 17 -13.90 6.73 -5.40
N ILE A 18 -14.22 5.45 -5.49
CA ILE A 18 -15.25 4.82 -4.63
C ILE A 18 -14.83 4.83 -3.17
N MET A 19 -13.57 4.49 -2.86
CA MET A 19 -13.08 4.48 -1.48
C MET A 19 -13.03 5.88 -0.88
N LYS A 20 -12.66 6.88 -1.69
CA LYS A 20 -12.72 8.28 -1.26
C LYS A 20 -14.15 8.69 -0.89
N GLN A 21 -15.12 8.45 -1.77
CA GLN A 21 -16.52 8.74 -1.50
C GLN A 21 -17.05 8.00 -0.26
N PHE A 22 -16.67 6.74 -0.10
CA PHE A 22 -17.05 5.95 1.06
C PHE A 22 -16.57 6.55 2.37
N VAL A 23 -15.30 6.96 2.42
CA VAL A 23 -14.69 7.56 3.61
C VAL A 23 -15.28 8.95 3.89
N GLU A 24 -15.41 9.80 2.86
CA GLU A 24 -15.93 11.17 3.00
C GLU A 24 -17.41 11.22 3.46
N ASN A 25 -18.19 10.19 3.11
CA ASN A 25 -19.59 10.09 3.51
C ASN A 25 -19.82 9.37 4.85
N GLN A 26 -18.74 8.90 5.50
CA GLN A 26 -18.88 8.19 6.77
C GLN A 26 -19.24 9.15 7.91
N PRO A 27 -20.38 8.98 8.60
CA PRO A 27 -20.72 9.79 9.76
C PRO A 27 -19.66 9.69 10.86
N ASN A 28 -19.43 10.80 11.56
CA ASN A 28 -18.47 10.91 12.67
C ASN A 28 -17.01 10.61 12.26
N LEU A 29 -16.67 10.79 11.00
CA LEU A 29 -15.32 10.67 10.47
C LEU A 29 -14.90 12.00 9.84
N GLU A 30 -13.79 12.55 10.28
CA GLU A 30 -13.13 13.69 9.65
C GLU A 30 -11.89 13.22 8.89
N LEU A 31 -11.81 13.54 7.61
CA LEU A 31 -10.65 13.25 6.76
C LEU A 31 -9.77 14.49 6.64
N LYS A 32 -8.52 14.40 7.08
CA LYS A 32 -7.55 15.48 7.00
C LYS A 32 -6.32 15.04 6.22
N GLN A 33 -5.84 15.90 5.35
CA GLN A 33 -4.60 15.67 4.58
C GLN A 33 -3.44 16.41 5.25
N LEU A 34 -2.76 15.73 6.18
CA LEU A 34 -1.66 16.28 6.95
C LEU A 34 -0.54 15.25 7.10
N MET A 35 0.69 15.74 7.23
CA MET A 35 1.83 14.91 7.62
C MET A 35 1.92 14.90 9.15
N ILE A 36 1.91 13.72 9.74
CA ILE A 36 2.08 13.56 11.19
C ILE A 36 3.56 13.33 11.51
N ASP A 37 4.10 14.18 12.38
CA ASP A 37 5.50 14.17 12.79
C ASP A 37 5.74 13.43 14.09
N LYS A 38 4.78 13.49 15.05
CA LYS A 38 4.97 12.91 16.38
C LYS A 38 3.74 12.19 16.89
N LEU A 39 3.99 11.14 17.67
CA LEU A 39 3.04 10.55 18.59
C LEU A 39 3.19 11.26 19.95
N LEU A 40 2.11 11.73 20.53
CA LEU A 40 2.11 12.39 21.83
C LEU A 40 1.77 11.37 22.91
N VAL A 41 2.66 11.27 23.90
CA VAL A 41 2.53 10.32 25.03
C VAL A 41 2.78 11.08 26.34
N GLU A 42 1.85 10.95 27.28
CA GLU A 42 1.95 11.50 28.62
C GLU A 42 1.75 10.39 29.64
N ASN A 43 2.62 10.30 30.63
CA ASN A 43 2.57 9.27 31.69
C ASN A 43 2.46 7.82 31.17
N GLY A 44 3.01 7.54 29.96
CA GLY A 44 2.95 6.22 29.34
C GLY A 44 1.68 5.93 28.54
N GLU A 45 0.77 6.88 28.43
CA GLU A 45 -0.46 6.78 27.66
C GLU A 45 -0.41 7.68 26.43
N VAL A 46 -0.95 7.19 25.31
CA VAL A 46 -1.09 7.99 24.09
C VAL A 46 -2.19 9.02 24.31
N VAL A 47 -1.88 10.30 24.06
CA VAL A 47 -2.83 11.41 24.20
C VAL A 47 -3.16 12.08 22.85
N GLY A 48 -2.44 11.77 21.78
CA GLY A 48 -2.71 12.35 20.48
C GLY A 48 -1.55 12.26 19.50
N VAL A 49 -1.60 13.14 18.51
CA VAL A 49 -0.55 13.29 17.49
C VAL A 49 -0.30 14.77 17.19
N GLU A 50 0.91 15.09 16.74
CA GLU A 50 1.32 16.42 16.27
C GLU A 50 1.61 16.36 14.76
N ALA A 51 0.99 17.24 14.00
CA ALA A 51 1.26 17.42 12.59
C ALA A 51 2.53 18.26 12.35
N GLU A 52 3.09 18.21 11.13
CA GLU A 52 4.25 19.02 10.74
C GLU A 52 4.00 20.53 10.84
N THR A 53 2.74 20.95 10.81
CA THR A 53 2.30 22.34 10.99
C THR A 53 2.33 22.80 12.45
N GLY A 54 2.55 21.90 13.40
CA GLY A 54 2.44 22.14 14.83
C GLY A 54 1.00 21.99 15.37
N GLU A 55 0.04 21.63 14.54
CA GLU A 55 -1.33 21.37 14.97
C GLU A 55 -1.39 20.04 15.76
N ILE A 56 -2.09 20.07 16.89
CA ILE A 56 -2.24 18.92 17.79
C ILE A 56 -3.65 18.36 17.63
N PHE A 57 -3.74 17.05 17.49
CA PHE A 57 -4.98 16.29 17.50
C PHE A 57 -5.00 15.40 18.72
N GLU A 58 -5.84 15.74 19.70
CA GLU A 58 -6.05 14.94 20.89
C GLU A 58 -6.88 13.69 20.58
N ALA A 59 -6.45 12.54 21.09
CA ALA A 59 -7.15 11.29 20.89
C ALA A 59 -6.86 10.31 22.02
N LYS A 60 -7.86 9.53 22.40
CA LYS A 60 -7.72 8.43 23.39
C LYS A 60 -6.96 7.22 22.82
N CYS A 61 -6.97 7.06 21.52
CA CYS A 61 -6.28 5.98 20.80
C CYS A 61 -5.78 6.48 19.46
N VAL A 62 -4.64 5.97 19.02
CA VAL A 62 -4.06 6.24 17.69
C VAL A 62 -3.81 4.92 16.98
N ILE A 63 -4.32 4.79 15.76
CA ILE A 63 -4.08 3.63 14.90
C ILE A 63 -3.07 4.03 13.82
N LEU A 64 -1.93 3.35 13.80
CA LEU A 64 -0.90 3.53 12.78
C LEU A 64 -1.16 2.61 11.58
N ALA A 65 -1.57 3.18 10.46
CA ALA A 65 -1.80 2.47 9.21
C ALA A 65 -1.01 3.13 8.07
N THR A 66 0.28 3.32 8.28
CA THR A 66 1.16 4.19 7.52
C THR A 66 1.60 3.64 6.16
N GLY A 67 1.21 2.42 5.82
CA GLY A 67 1.56 1.81 4.54
C GLY A 67 3.07 1.86 4.27
N THR A 68 3.47 2.48 3.16
CA THR A 68 4.87 2.64 2.74
C THR A 68 5.41 4.06 2.92
N TYR A 69 4.79 4.86 3.83
CA TYR A 69 5.22 6.25 4.04
C TYR A 69 6.39 6.40 5.01
N LEU A 70 6.48 5.55 6.06
CA LEU A 70 7.52 5.71 7.09
C LEU A 70 8.93 5.53 6.50
N ARG A 71 9.69 6.64 6.47
CA ARG A 71 11.03 6.72 5.86
C ARG A 71 11.04 6.03 4.50
N GLY A 72 9.97 6.28 3.71
CA GLY A 72 9.75 5.66 2.41
C GLY A 72 10.91 5.95 1.47
N ARG A 73 11.27 4.96 0.65
CA ARG A 73 12.35 5.06 -0.31
C ARG A 73 11.98 4.31 -1.58
N ILE A 74 12.17 4.97 -2.71
CA ILE A 74 11.93 4.38 -4.02
C ILE A 74 13.27 3.96 -4.62
N VAL A 75 13.30 2.75 -5.15
CA VAL A 75 14.46 2.18 -5.84
C VAL A 75 13.98 1.62 -7.18
N TYR A 76 14.53 2.09 -8.28
CA TYR A 76 14.33 1.51 -9.59
C TYR A 76 15.62 1.63 -10.42
N GLY A 77 16.12 0.50 -10.89
CA GLY A 77 17.44 0.45 -11.51
C GLY A 77 18.49 1.07 -10.59
N GLN A 78 19.26 2.00 -11.10
CA GLN A 78 20.29 2.73 -10.36
C GLN A 78 19.77 3.96 -9.59
N VAL A 79 18.49 4.29 -9.78
CA VAL A 79 17.89 5.47 -9.13
C VAL A 79 17.34 5.11 -7.77
N ASN A 80 17.66 5.94 -6.78
CA ASN A 80 17.31 5.71 -5.39
C ASN A 80 17.12 7.05 -4.66
N TYR A 81 15.93 7.30 -4.10
CA TYR A 81 15.62 8.54 -3.39
C TYR A 81 14.51 8.36 -2.37
N GLU A 82 14.46 9.28 -1.39
CA GLU A 82 13.40 9.30 -0.39
C GLU A 82 12.08 9.80 -1.00
N CYS A 83 11.05 8.98 -0.88
CA CYS A 83 9.73 9.29 -1.37
C CYS A 83 8.70 8.36 -0.75
N GLY A 84 7.51 8.85 -0.51
CA GLY A 84 6.34 8.04 -0.19
C GLY A 84 5.67 7.47 -1.44
N PRO A 85 4.55 6.77 -1.30
CA PRO A 85 3.80 6.23 -2.43
C PRO A 85 3.28 7.34 -3.36
N ASN A 86 3.18 7.03 -4.64
CA ASN A 86 2.64 7.91 -5.69
C ASN A 86 3.34 9.29 -5.82
N GLY A 87 4.62 9.39 -5.48
CA GLY A 87 5.37 10.65 -5.53
C GLY A 87 5.12 11.59 -4.35
N LEU A 88 4.38 11.17 -3.34
CA LEU A 88 4.13 11.95 -2.13
C LEU A 88 5.36 11.95 -1.21
N ARG A 89 5.39 12.89 -0.27
CA ARG A 89 6.49 13.00 0.68
C ARG A 89 6.58 11.80 1.61
N SER A 90 7.78 11.43 1.99
CA SER A 90 8.06 10.40 3.00
C SER A 90 7.82 10.96 4.41
N ALA A 91 7.23 10.14 5.31
CA ALA A 91 7.04 10.48 6.72
C ALA A 91 8.31 10.10 7.50
N ASN A 92 9.25 11.02 7.63
CA ASN A 92 10.55 10.75 8.22
C ASN A 92 10.58 10.94 9.74
N LYS A 93 9.93 11.98 10.25
CA LYS A 93 9.97 12.33 11.67
C LYS A 93 9.16 11.38 12.55
N LEU A 94 7.98 10.93 12.08
CA LEU A 94 7.15 9.99 12.84
C LEU A 94 7.90 8.71 13.19
N SER A 95 8.78 8.22 12.30
CA SER A 95 9.62 7.05 12.62
C SER A 95 10.54 7.29 13.82
N GLY A 96 11.11 8.51 13.95
CA GLY A 96 11.90 8.90 15.10
C GLY A 96 11.07 8.89 16.39
N SER A 97 9.91 9.52 16.34
CA SER A 97 8.98 9.56 17.47
C SER A 97 8.55 8.16 17.94
N LEU A 98 8.28 7.24 17.03
CA LEU A 98 7.94 5.86 17.38
C LEU A 98 9.10 5.13 18.08
N LEU A 99 10.34 5.33 17.61
CA LEU A 99 11.55 4.76 18.24
C LEU A 99 11.76 5.32 19.66
N GLU A 100 11.53 6.61 19.88
CA GLU A 100 11.60 7.25 21.20
C GLU A 100 10.63 6.62 22.21
N HIS A 101 9.51 6.12 21.75
CA HIS A 101 8.53 5.40 22.56
C HIS A 101 8.71 3.88 22.59
N GLY A 102 9.86 3.39 22.14
CA GLY A 102 10.21 1.97 22.25
C GLY A 102 9.60 1.06 21.19
N VAL A 103 9.03 1.61 20.12
CA VAL A 103 8.53 0.80 19.00
C VAL A 103 9.73 0.40 18.11
N GLU A 104 10.00 -0.88 18.04
CA GLU A 104 11.05 -1.40 17.15
C GLU A 104 10.61 -1.31 15.69
N LEU A 105 11.44 -0.72 14.85
CA LEU A 105 11.19 -0.57 13.43
C LEU A 105 12.24 -1.30 12.60
N MET A 106 11.79 -1.99 11.54
CA MET A 106 12.68 -2.59 10.57
C MET A 106 12.29 -2.20 9.15
N ARG A 107 13.26 -2.29 8.23
CA ARG A 107 13.04 -1.98 6.82
C ARG A 107 12.41 -3.15 6.11
N PHE A 108 11.26 -2.92 5.48
CA PHE A 108 10.65 -3.86 4.57
C PHE A 108 10.80 -3.39 3.12
N LYS A 109 10.95 -4.35 2.22
CA LYS A 109 10.90 -4.12 0.78
C LYS A 109 9.54 -4.54 0.27
N THR A 110 8.86 -3.68 -0.47
CA THR A 110 7.68 -4.02 -1.25
C THR A 110 8.04 -4.03 -2.74
N GLY A 111 7.57 -5.03 -3.48
CA GLY A 111 7.75 -5.09 -4.92
C GLY A 111 6.54 -4.49 -5.62
N THR A 112 6.78 -3.50 -6.47
CA THR A 112 5.76 -2.99 -7.37
C THR A 112 6.09 -3.46 -8.79
N PRO A 113 5.21 -4.25 -9.43
CA PRO A 113 5.45 -4.68 -10.81
C PRO A 113 5.45 -3.47 -11.75
N ALA A 114 6.32 -3.50 -12.76
CA ALA A 114 6.35 -2.49 -13.81
C ALA A 114 5.01 -2.49 -14.57
N ARG A 115 4.52 -1.30 -14.90
CA ARG A 115 3.42 -1.14 -15.86
C ARG A 115 3.98 -1.16 -17.27
N LEU A 116 3.49 -2.07 -18.06
CA LEU A 116 3.91 -2.26 -19.45
C LEU A 116 2.78 -1.84 -20.39
N ASP A 117 3.15 -1.35 -21.57
CA ASP A 117 2.18 -1.13 -22.65
C ASP A 117 1.76 -2.51 -23.20
N ALA A 118 0.49 -2.85 -23.07
CA ALA A 118 -0.04 -4.13 -23.53
C ALA A 118 0.26 -4.42 -25.02
N ARG A 119 0.38 -3.37 -25.84
CA ARG A 119 0.72 -3.49 -27.27
C ARG A 119 2.16 -3.92 -27.52
N SER A 120 3.03 -3.76 -26.53
CA SER A 120 4.45 -4.18 -26.61
C SER A 120 4.69 -5.61 -26.15
N LEU A 121 3.65 -6.31 -25.68
CA LEU A 121 3.78 -7.64 -25.13
C LEU A 121 3.48 -8.72 -26.17
N ASP A 122 4.33 -9.74 -26.20
CA ASP A 122 4.13 -10.93 -27.01
C ASP A 122 3.46 -12.02 -26.19
N TYR A 123 2.14 -11.99 -26.16
CA TYR A 123 1.33 -12.96 -25.41
C TYR A 123 1.48 -14.41 -25.88
N SER A 124 2.00 -14.64 -27.10
CA SER A 124 2.23 -16.00 -27.61
C SER A 124 3.35 -16.74 -26.84
N LYS A 125 4.18 -16.01 -26.12
CA LYS A 125 5.27 -16.53 -25.28
C LYS A 125 4.91 -16.67 -23.80
N MET A 126 3.66 -16.42 -23.47
CA MET A 126 3.18 -16.40 -22.09
C MET A 126 2.09 -17.45 -21.89
N GLU A 127 1.97 -17.94 -20.67
CA GLU A 127 0.92 -18.87 -20.28
C GLU A 127 -0.26 -18.09 -19.68
N ILE A 128 -1.46 -18.41 -20.15
CA ILE A 128 -2.66 -17.75 -19.65
C ILE A 128 -3.00 -18.26 -18.23
N GLN A 129 -3.23 -17.35 -17.32
CA GLN A 129 -3.74 -17.63 -15.98
C GLN A 129 -5.11 -16.98 -15.83
N ALA A 130 -6.15 -17.78 -16.01
CA ALA A 130 -7.51 -17.35 -15.77
C ALA A 130 -7.77 -17.08 -14.26
N GLY A 131 -8.79 -16.32 -13.95
CA GLY A 131 -9.29 -16.21 -12.60
C GLY A 131 -9.99 -17.49 -12.13
N ASP A 132 -10.42 -17.50 -10.87
CA ASP A 132 -11.18 -18.61 -10.30
C ASP A 132 -12.51 -18.77 -11.02
N ASP A 133 -12.95 -20.01 -11.24
CA ASP A 133 -14.26 -20.32 -11.85
C ASP A 133 -15.44 -19.79 -11.02
N ILE A 134 -15.26 -19.74 -9.70
CA ILE A 134 -16.22 -19.21 -8.74
C ILE A 134 -15.73 -17.88 -8.20
N CYS A 135 -16.37 -16.79 -8.62
CA CYS A 135 -16.11 -15.47 -8.05
C CYS A 135 -16.56 -15.45 -6.58
N ARG A 136 -15.62 -15.15 -5.69
CA ARG A 136 -15.91 -14.91 -4.28
C ARG A 136 -15.83 -13.43 -3.96
N ASN A 137 -16.67 -12.98 -3.03
CA ASN A 137 -16.63 -11.61 -2.55
C ASN A 137 -15.66 -11.46 -1.38
N PHE A 138 -15.06 -10.27 -1.24
CA PHE A 138 -14.35 -9.88 -0.01
C PHE A 138 -15.33 -9.56 1.13
N SER A 139 -16.54 -9.12 0.79
CA SER A 139 -17.60 -8.83 1.74
C SER A 139 -18.37 -10.09 2.12
N PHE A 140 -18.65 -10.26 3.40
CA PHE A 140 -19.49 -11.34 3.92
C PHE A 140 -21.01 -11.10 3.75
N ILE A 141 -21.40 -9.86 3.47
CA ILE A 141 -22.80 -9.43 3.39
C ILE A 141 -23.27 -9.13 1.95
N SER A 142 -22.37 -9.20 0.99
CA SER A 142 -22.70 -8.92 -0.41
C SER A 142 -23.00 -10.22 -1.16
N ASP A 143 -23.99 -10.19 -2.04
CA ASP A 143 -24.26 -11.30 -2.94
C ASP A 143 -23.11 -11.53 -3.92
N ILE A 144 -22.84 -12.78 -4.23
CA ILE A 144 -21.85 -13.15 -5.24
C ILE A 144 -22.38 -12.72 -6.61
N LYS A 145 -21.61 -11.87 -7.29
CA LYS A 145 -21.92 -11.45 -8.66
C LYS A 145 -20.93 -12.06 -9.63
N THR A 146 -21.42 -12.72 -10.65
CA THR A 146 -20.58 -13.15 -11.76
C THR A 146 -20.05 -11.92 -12.48
N ARG A 147 -18.74 -11.89 -12.75
CA ARG A 147 -18.07 -10.81 -13.47
C ARG A 147 -17.25 -11.41 -14.60
N GLU A 148 -17.19 -10.71 -15.72
CA GLU A 148 -16.18 -10.98 -16.72
C GLU A 148 -14.81 -10.74 -16.13
N GLN A 149 -13.93 -11.74 -16.20
CA GLN A 149 -12.60 -11.69 -15.64
C GLN A 149 -11.58 -11.46 -16.74
N ILE A 150 -10.63 -10.57 -16.49
CA ILE A 150 -9.48 -10.36 -17.36
C ILE A 150 -8.36 -11.28 -16.87
N PRO A 151 -7.86 -12.20 -17.70
CA PRO A 151 -6.82 -13.12 -17.29
C PRO A 151 -5.48 -12.41 -17.04
N CYS A 152 -4.67 -13.00 -16.18
CA CYS A 152 -3.25 -12.68 -16.09
C CYS A 152 -2.45 -13.55 -17.07
N TRP A 153 -1.20 -13.18 -17.27
CA TRP A 153 -0.29 -13.89 -18.14
C TRP A 153 1.01 -14.19 -17.40
N LEU A 154 1.36 -15.46 -17.34
CA LEU A 154 2.56 -15.91 -16.66
C LEU A 154 3.76 -15.85 -17.61
N THR A 155 4.86 -15.35 -17.08
CA THR A 155 6.18 -15.47 -17.66
C THR A 155 7.16 -15.92 -16.59
N TYR A 156 8.30 -16.44 -16.99
CA TYR A 156 9.26 -17.04 -16.08
C TYR A 156 10.61 -16.34 -16.16
N THR A 157 11.27 -16.22 -15.03
CA THR A 157 12.67 -15.78 -14.98
C THR A 157 13.59 -16.88 -15.46
N ASN A 158 14.75 -16.50 -15.99
CA ASN A 158 15.79 -17.41 -16.45
C ASN A 158 17.13 -17.10 -15.76
N ALA A 159 18.18 -17.82 -16.14
CA ALA A 159 19.51 -17.64 -15.57
C ALA A 159 20.08 -16.23 -15.76
N ASP A 160 19.82 -15.60 -16.90
CA ASP A 160 20.28 -14.24 -17.20
C ASP A 160 19.55 -13.22 -16.33
N THR A 161 18.24 -13.37 -16.15
CA THR A 161 17.45 -12.57 -15.21
C THR A 161 18.02 -12.67 -13.80
N HIS A 162 18.32 -13.90 -13.34
CA HIS A 162 18.88 -14.11 -12.01
C HIS A 162 20.28 -13.55 -11.85
N LYS A 163 21.09 -13.56 -12.89
CA LYS A 163 22.41 -12.94 -12.90
C LYS A 163 22.31 -11.43 -12.72
N ILE A 164 21.45 -10.76 -13.53
CA ILE A 164 21.23 -9.30 -13.43
C ILE A 164 20.75 -8.86 -12.04
N ILE A 165 19.95 -9.70 -11.36
CA ILE A 165 19.46 -9.39 -10.01
C ILE A 165 20.56 -9.51 -8.95
N ARG A 166 21.56 -10.38 -9.15
CA ARG A 166 22.64 -10.63 -8.18
C ARG A 166 23.83 -9.69 -8.33
N ASP A 167 24.06 -9.19 -9.53
CA ASP A 167 25.14 -8.24 -9.87
C ASP A 167 24.77 -6.80 -9.48
#